data_211a0415b18305d8cc25e973ccd87930
#
_entry.id   211a0415b18305d8cc25e973ccd87930
#
_cell.length_a   1.000
_cell.length_b   1.000
_cell.length_c   1.000
_cell.angle_alpha   90.00
_cell.angle_beta   90.00
_cell.angle_gamma   90.00
#
_symmetry.space_group_name_H-M   'P 1'
#
loop_
_entity.id
_entity.type
_entity.pdbx_description
1 polymer ?
#
loop_
_entity_poly.entity_id
_entity_poly.type
_entity_poly.pdbx_seq_one_letter_code
_entity_poly.pdbx_strand_id
1 'polypeptide(L)'
;MNNQFIQGVTFDWDRIDNNSYLKRIEAFLGVEKLDFNKPVTFFVGENGSGKSTLLEAIAVAHGFNPEGGTKNYVFSTHDTHSELCDAIRISKGYRKEKWGYFLRAESFYNVATQEEEYADFAHPSAKYHEKSHGESFLALAQNNLQPNGLYLFDEPEAALSPQRQLTLLIQIYRCAKEGAQFFIVTHSPILLGIPDADIYCFDNGSIHLCEYEETESYQVTEMFINNRQMLLDKLLIE
;
A
#
# COMPACT_ATOMS: atom_id res chain seq x y z
N MET A 1 8.81 15.56 17.35
CA MET A 1 9.77 14.55 16.85
C MET A 1 8.97 13.54 16.03
N ASN A 2 9.47 13.15 14.86
CA ASN A 2 8.83 12.12 14.05
C ASN A 2 8.98 10.75 14.73
N ASN A 3 7.86 10.11 15.07
CA ASN A 3 7.81 8.84 15.80
C ASN A 3 7.61 7.62 14.87
N GLN A 4 7.71 7.80 13.56
CA GLN A 4 7.49 6.74 12.58
C GLN A 4 8.64 5.72 12.58
N PHE A 5 8.35 4.45 12.22
CA PHE A 5 9.37 3.40 12.06
C PHE A 5 10.23 3.65 10.84
N ILE A 6 9.60 4.05 9.73
CA ILE A 6 10.23 4.52 8.51
C ILE A 6 9.94 6.02 8.40
N GLN A 7 10.97 6.83 8.46
CA GLN A 7 10.87 8.29 8.42
C GLN A 7 11.09 8.87 7.02
N GLY A 8 11.59 8.06 6.10
CA GLY A 8 11.80 8.45 4.72
C GLY A 8 12.58 7.41 3.94
N VAL A 9 12.70 7.66 2.65
CA VAL A 9 13.56 6.90 1.72
C VAL A 9 14.40 7.88 0.91
N THR A 10 15.65 7.51 0.63
CA THR A 10 16.56 8.24 -0.25
C THR A 10 16.91 7.33 -1.42
N PHE A 11 16.89 7.89 -2.63
CA PHE A 11 17.14 7.16 -3.87
C PHE A 11 18.59 7.33 -4.31
N ASP A 12 19.22 6.23 -4.71
CA ASP A 12 20.59 6.17 -5.25
C ASP A 12 20.49 5.67 -6.71
N TRP A 13 20.13 6.59 -7.60
CA TRP A 13 19.88 6.28 -9.02
C TRP A 13 21.11 5.80 -9.78
N ASP A 14 22.32 6.00 -9.24
CA ASP A 14 23.55 5.51 -9.84
C ASP A 14 23.66 3.98 -9.77
N ARG A 15 22.89 3.34 -8.88
CA ARG A 15 22.82 1.88 -8.75
C ARG A 15 21.91 1.21 -9.78
N ILE A 16 21.05 1.99 -10.44
CA ILE A 16 20.08 1.47 -11.42
C ILE A 16 20.71 1.56 -12.83
N ASP A 17 20.65 0.44 -13.56
CA ASP A 17 21.10 0.39 -14.95
C ASP A 17 20.41 1.47 -15.79
N ASN A 18 21.17 2.07 -16.71
CA ASN A 18 20.62 3.14 -17.58
C ASN A 18 19.50 2.67 -18.51
N ASN A 19 19.44 1.38 -18.81
CA ASN A 19 18.39 0.77 -19.63
C ASN A 19 17.22 0.24 -18.80
N SER A 20 17.28 0.30 -17.47
CA SER A 20 16.20 -0.19 -16.61
C SER A 20 14.89 0.55 -16.88
N TYR A 21 13.79 -0.19 -16.81
CA TYR A 21 12.44 0.39 -16.92
C TYR A 21 12.16 1.42 -15.84
N LEU A 22 12.82 1.33 -14.68
CA LEU A 22 12.66 2.27 -13.56
C LEU A 22 13.02 3.71 -13.96
N LYS A 23 14.02 3.90 -14.82
CA LYS A 23 14.42 5.22 -15.34
C LYS A 23 13.44 5.79 -16.39
N ARG A 24 12.44 5.00 -16.83
CA ARG A 24 11.38 5.43 -17.75
C ARG A 24 10.09 5.76 -17.02
N ILE A 25 10.00 5.47 -15.71
CA ILE A 25 8.86 5.88 -14.88
C ILE A 25 8.99 7.38 -14.62
N GLU A 26 8.15 8.16 -15.27
CA GLU A 26 8.23 9.63 -15.24
C GLU A 26 8.17 10.17 -13.82
N ALA A 27 7.32 9.59 -12.96
CA ALA A 27 7.17 10.02 -11.58
C ALA A 27 8.45 9.90 -10.74
N PHE A 28 9.40 9.04 -11.13
CA PHE A 28 10.67 8.87 -10.43
C PHE A 28 11.76 9.84 -10.89
N LEU A 29 11.55 10.56 -11.99
CA LEU A 29 12.56 11.48 -12.52
C LEU A 29 12.86 12.60 -11.54
N GLY A 30 14.12 12.68 -11.09
CA GLY A 30 14.58 13.74 -10.19
C GLY A 30 14.17 13.55 -8.72
N VAL A 31 13.55 12.44 -8.35
CA VAL A 31 13.23 12.15 -6.95
C VAL A 31 14.50 11.68 -6.24
N GLU A 32 14.97 12.47 -5.29
CA GLU A 32 16.14 12.14 -4.46
C GLU A 32 15.72 11.56 -3.10
N LYS A 33 14.59 12.06 -2.56
CA LYS A 33 14.14 11.71 -1.20
C LYS A 33 12.63 11.89 -1.06
N LEU A 34 12.02 10.99 -0.24
CA LEU A 34 10.66 11.16 0.28
C LEU A 34 10.71 11.06 1.80
N ASP A 35 10.01 11.98 2.49
CA ASP A 35 9.93 12.03 3.95
C ASP A 35 8.52 11.62 4.43
N PHE A 36 8.44 10.73 5.41
CA PHE A 36 7.19 10.21 5.94
C PHE A 36 6.97 10.73 7.37
N ASN A 37 6.02 11.65 7.54
CA ASN A 37 5.81 12.33 8.80
C ASN A 37 4.55 11.89 9.53
N LYS A 38 3.61 11.29 8.82
CA LYS A 38 2.32 10.84 9.36
C LYS A 38 2.28 9.33 9.58
N PRO A 39 1.38 8.85 10.45
CA PRO A 39 1.24 7.41 10.67
C PRO A 39 0.67 6.65 9.47
N VAL A 40 -0.05 7.34 8.58
CA VAL A 40 -0.57 6.77 7.34
C VAL A 40 -0.03 7.56 6.16
N THR A 41 0.54 6.86 5.18
CA THR A 41 1.01 7.43 3.92
C THR A 41 0.33 6.70 2.78
N PHE A 42 -0.34 7.43 1.92
CA PHE A 42 -0.94 6.94 0.69
C PHE A 42 -0.07 7.25 -0.52
N PHE A 43 -0.05 6.32 -1.47
CA PHE A 43 0.49 6.50 -2.81
C PHE A 43 -0.65 6.39 -3.82
N VAL A 44 -0.92 7.46 -4.57
CA VAL A 44 -2.01 7.56 -5.55
C VAL A 44 -1.50 8.01 -6.91
N GLY A 45 -2.27 7.76 -7.96
CA GLY A 45 -1.94 8.10 -9.35
C GLY A 45 -2.36 7.00 -10.31
N GLU A 46 -2.14 7.18 -11.61
CA GLU A 46 -2.52 6.23 -12.65
C GLU A 46 -1.78 4.89 -12.56
N ASN A 47 -2.34 3.88 -13.23
CA ASN A 47 -1.69 2.57 -13.34
C ASN A 47 -0.36 2.70 -14.11
N GLY A 48 0.67 2.01 -13.61
CA GLY A 48 2.01 2.07 -14.20
C GLY A 48 2.85 3.28 -13.76
N SER A 49 2.34 4.17 -12.90
CA SER A 49 3.10 5.33 -12.39
C SER A 49 4.21 5.00 -11.39
N GLY A 50 4.34 3.72 -10.96
CA GLY A 50 5.41 3.26 -10.06
C GLY A 50 5.04 3.14 -8.59
N LYS A 51 3.77 3.35 -8.20
CA LYS A 51 3.29 3.26 -6.81
C LYS A 51 3.61 1.92 -6.14
N SER A 52 3.15 0.82 -6.76
CA SER A 52 3.38 -0.54 -6.25
C SER A 52 4.86 -0.91 -6.28
N THR A 53 5.61 -0.41 -7.28
CA THR A 53 7.06 -0.60 -7.36
C THR A 53 7.78 0.07 -6.18
N LEU A 54 7.39 1.30 -5.81
CA LEU A 54 7.95 1.97 -4.63
C LEU A 54 7.55 1.27 -3.34
N LEU A 55 6.28 0.88 -3.20
CA LEU A 55 5.78 0.18 -2.02
C LEU A 55 6.53 -1.14 -1.80
N GLU A 56 6.68 -1.94 -2.87
CA GLU A 56 7.46 -3.19 -2.87
C GLU A 56 8.91 -2.94 -2.49
N ALA A 57 9.55 -1.92 -3.09
CA ALA A 57 10.94 -1.59 -2.78
C ALA A 57 11.12 -1.22 -1.30
N ILE A 58 10.20 -0.44 -0.71
CA ILE A 58 10.20 -0.14 0.72
C ILE A 58 10.03 -1.41 1.55
N ALA A 59 9.10 -2.30 1.18
CA ALA A 59 8.85 -3.54 1.88
C ALA A 59 10.11 -4.43 1.89
N VAL A 60 10.68 -4.70 0.72
CA VAL A 60 11.86 -5.56 0.54
C VAL A 60 13.08 -4.97 1.24
N ALA A 61 13.38 -3.68 1.06
CA ALA A 61 14.49 -2.99 1.73
C ALA A 61 14.31 -2.96 3.26
N HIS A 62 13.08 -3.07 3.77
CA HIS A 62 12.80 -3.17 5.20
C HIS A 62 12.85 -4.63 5.72
N GLY A 63 12.93 -5.62 4.83
CA GLY A 63 13.09 -7.05 5.13
C GLY A 63 11.81 -7.88 5.08
N PHE A 64 10.77 -7.42 4.39
CA PHE A 64 9.61 -8.25 4.04
C PHE A 64 9.91 -9.11 2.81
N ASN A 65 9.17 -10.21 2.68
CA ASN A 65 9.19 -11.01 1.46
C ASN A 65 8.51 -10.25 0.31
N PRO A 66 9.08 -10.24 -0.91
CA PRO A 66 8.47 -9.59 -2.08
C PRO A 66 7.05 -10.07 -2.39
N GLU A 67 6.74 -11.32 -2.06
CA GLU A 67 5.41 -11.90 -2.28
C GLU A 67 4.40 -11.52 -1.21
N GLY A 68 4.83 -10.88 -0.11
CA GLY A 68 3.97 -10.46 0.99
C GLY A 68 4.07 -11.35 2.23
N GLY A 69 3.17 -11.13 3.18
CA GLY A 69 3.13 -11.82 4.45
C GLY A 69 3.91 -11.11 5.56
N THR A 70 4.19 -11.84 6.64
CA THR A 70 5.02 -11.34 7.74
C THR A 70 6.51 -11.46 7.40
N LYS A 71 7.38 -10.78 8.13
CA LYS A 71 8.85 -10.87 7.96
C LYS A 71 9.42 -12.29 8.20
N ASN A 72 8.66 -13.16 8.85
CA ASN A 72 9.09 -14.53 9.16
C ASN A 72 8.86 -15.50 7.99
N TYR A 73 8.16 -15.08 6.96
CA TYR A 73 7.94 -15.91 5.77
C TYR A 73 9.17 -15.89 4.88
N VAL A 74 9.91 -16.99 4.87
CA VAL A 74 11.08 -17.21 4.02
C VAL A 74 10.69 -18.17 2.91
N PHE A 75 9.90 -17.69 1.96
CA PHE A 75 9.70 -18.41 0.70
C PHE A 75 9.88 -17.43 -0.47
N SER A 76 10.53 -17.89 -1.50
CA SER A 76 10.64 -17.16 -2.76
C SER A 76 10.32 -18.16 -3.86
N THR A 77 9.25 -17.92 -4.60
CA THR A 77 8.89 -18.70 -5.79
C THR A 77 9.62 -18.18 -7.02
N HIS A 78 10.01 -16.90 -7.04
CA HIS A 78 10.81 -16.29 -8.10
C HIS A 78 11.61 -15.06 -7.61
N ASP A 79 12.83 -14.87 -8.14
CA ASP A 79 13.66 -13.66 -7.96
C ASP A 79 13.13 -12.51 -8.86
N THR A 80 11.88 -12.09 -8.66
CA THR A 80 11.22 -11.11 -9.55
C THR A 80 10.95 -9.77 -8.87
N HIS A 81 11.65 -9.45 -7.77
CA HIS A 81 11.51 -8.14 -7.15
C HIS A 81 12.22 -7.05 -7.97
N SER A 82 11.70 -5.84 -7.87
CA SER A 82 12.26 -4.67 -8.55
C SER A 82 13.66 -4.34 -8.03
N GLU A 83 14.60 -4.06 -8.94
CA GLU A 83 15.96 -3.54 -8.60
C GLU A 83 15.92 -2.27 -7.72
N LEU A 84 14.77 -1.60 -7.63
CA LEU A 84 14.61 -0.39 -6.83
C LEU A 84 14.91 -0.63 -5.35
N CYS A 85 14.65 -1.83 -4.80
CA CYS A 85 14.94 -2.16 -3.41
C CYS A 85 16.43 -2.02 -3.06
N ASP A 86 17.34 -2.26 -4.01
CA ASP A 86 18.79 -2.13 -3.84
C ASP A 86 19.26 -0.68 -4.02
N ALA A 87 18.45 0.14 -4.67
CA ALA A 87 18.75 1.54 -4.96
C ALA A 87 18.12 2.52 -3.98
N ILE A 88 17.32 2.05 -3.01
CA ILE A 88 16.78 2.91 -1.96
C ILE A 88 17.47 2.66 -0.62
N ARG A 89 17.52 3.72 0.19
CA ARG A 89 17.97 3.65 1.60
C ARG A 89 16.86 4.13 2.50
N ILE A 90 16.43 3.27 3.44
CA ILE A 90 15.39 3.60 4.41
C ILE A 90 15.99 4.36 5.59
N SER A 91 15.47 5.54 5.85
CA SER A 91 15.71 6.30 7.08
C SER A 91 14.81 5.75 8.18
N LYS A 92 15.39 4.96 9.10
CA LYS A 92 14.66 4.34 10.21
C LYS A 92 14.53 5.29 11.40
N GLY A 93 13.38 5.28 12.06
CA GLY A 93 13.17 5.93 13.34
C GLY A 93 13.86 5.20 14.49
N TYR A 94 13.78 5.77 15.69
CA TYR A 94 14.35 5.16 16.90
C TYR A 94 13.48 4.00 17.46
N ARG A 95 12.20 3.96 17.10
CA ARG A 95 11.29 2.88 17.47
C ARG A 95 11.48 1.68 16.54
N LYS A 96 11.28 0.49 17.10
CA LYS A 96 11.19 -0.75 16.31
C LYS A 96 9.76 -1.24 16.32
N GLU A 97 9.29 -1.65 15.16
CA GLU A 97 8.01 -2.32 15.03
C GLU A 97 8.02 -3.68 15.74
N LYS A 98 6.89 -4.03 16.37
CA LYS A 98 6.69 -5.33 17.00
C LYS A 98 6.05 -6.34 16.04
N TRP A 99 5.28 -5.83 15.10
CA TRP A 99 4.50 -6.57 14.13
C TRP A 99 4.73 -5.97 12.76
N GLY A 100 4.47 -6.73 11.72
CA GLY A 100 4.56 -6.19 10.38
C GLY A 100 3.93 -7.13 9.37
N TYR A 101 3.27 -6.56 8.38
CA TYR A 101 2.62 -7.30 7.32
C TYR A 101 2.68 -6.54 5.99
N PHE A 102 3.11 -7.22 4.95
CA PHE A 102 3.04 -6.74 3.59
C PHE A 102 1.90 -7.48 2.86
N LEU A 103 0.89 -6.76 2.41
CA LEU A 103 -0.29 -7.28 1.75
C LEU A 103 -0.33 -6.81 0.31
N ARG A 104 -0.34 -7.76 -0.63
CA ARG A 104 -0.51 -7.51 -2.07
C ARG A 104 -1.80 -8.19 -2.52
N ALA A 105 -2.66 -7.48 -3.25
CA ALA A 105 -3.87 -8.07 -3.80
C ALA A 105 -3.56 -9.26 -4.73
N GLU A 106 -2.51 -9.14 -5.55
CA GLU A 106 -2.08 -10.18 -6.49
C GLU A 106 -1.60 -11.47 -5.80
N SER A 107 -0.90 -11.37 -4.67
CA SER A 107 -0.32 -12.52 -3.96
C SER A 107 -1.21 -13.02 -2.81
N PHE A 108 -2.36 -12.39 -2.59
CA PHE A 108 -3.23 -12.69 -1.46
C PHE A 108 -3.53 -14.20 -1.31
N TYR A 109 -3.83 -14.88 -2.41
CA TYR A 109 -4.13 -16.32 -2.36
C TYR A 109 -2.93 -17.17 -1.97
N ASN A 110 -1.75 -16.83 -2.45
CA ASN A 110 -0.52 -17.56 -2.12
C ASN A 110 -0.23 -17.41 -0.63
N VAL A 111 -0.36 -16.20 -0.09
CA VAL A 111 -0.14 -15.91 1.33
C VAL A 111 -1.20 -16.57 2.19
N ALA A 112 -2.48 -16.52 1.81
CA ALA A 112 -3.58 -17.17 2.54
C ALA A 112 -3.42 -18.69 2.59
N THR A 113 -2.99 -19.34 1.50
CA THR A 113 -2.67 -20.75 1.42
C THR A 113 -1.51 -21.10 2.37
N GLN A 114 -0.44 -20.31 2.34
CA GLN A 114 0.71 -20.51 3.21
C GLN A 114 0.35 -20.35 4.70
N GLU A 115 -0.45 -19.34 5.06
CA GLU A 115 -0.93 -19.19 6.44
C GLU A 115 -1.78 -20.39 6.89
N GLU A 116 -2.57 -20.98 6.01
CA GLU A 116 -3.33 -22.19 6.32
C GLU A 116 -2.44 -23.42 6.45
N GLU A 117 -1.38 -23.56 5.66
CA GLU A 117 -0.41 -24.65 5.75
C GLU A 117 0.44 -24.59 7.03
N TYR A 118 0.74 -23.38 7.52
CA TYR A 118 1.47 -23.17 8.79
C TYR A 118 0.55 -23.21 10.02
N ALA A 119 -0.76 -23.37 9.85
CA ALA A 119 -1.70 -23.47 10.97
C ALA A 119 -1.44 -24.74 11.78
N ASP A 120 -1.34 -24.59 13.09
CA ASP A 120 -1.17 -25.67 14.06
C ASP A 120 -2.25 -25.63 15.16
N PHE A 121 -2.16 -26.54 16.15
CA PHE A 121 -3.10 -26.58 17.27
C PHE A 121 -3.09 -25.31 18.13
N ALA A 122 -2.00 -24.54 18.15
CA ALA A 122 -1.88 -23.31 18.90
C ALA A 122 -2.37 -22.09 18.09
N HIS A 123 -2.32 -22.19 16.75
CA HIS A 123 -2.74 -21.18 15.80
C HIS A 123 -3.65 -21.82 14.73
N PRO A 124 -4.95 -22.02 15.05
CA PRO A 124 -5.88 -22.69 14.13
C PRO A 124 -6.07 -21.87 12.85
N SER A 125 -6.19 -22.57 11.72
CA SER A 125 -6.48 -21.96 10.41
C SER A 125 -7.71 -21.05 10.46
N ALA A 126 -7.60 -19.86 9.90
CA ALA A 126 -8.72 -18.93 9.74
C ALA A 126 -9.69 -19.34 8.63
N LYS A 127 -9.42 -20.48 7.93
CA LYS A 127 -10.25 -21.06 6.85
C LYS A 127 -10.59 -20.03 5.77
N TYR A 128 -9.58 -19.36 5.27
CA TYR A 128 -9.75 -18.29 4.26
C TYR A 128 -10.43 -18.81 2.99
N HIS A 129 -10.17 -20.06 2.59
CA HIS A 129 -10.76 -20.66 1.39
C HIS A 129 -12.25 -21.02 1.53
N GLU A 130 -12.80 -21.07 2.76
CA GLU A 130 -14.23 -21.29 3.01
C GLU A 130 -15.07 -19.99 2.96
N LYS A 131 -14.44 -18.82 2.86
CA LYS A 131 -15.05 -17.49 2.87
C LYS A 131 -15.06 -16.86 1.48
N SER A 132 -15.91 -15.86 1.27
CA SER A 132 -15.80 -15.03 0.05
C SER A 132 -14.48 -14.26 0.03
N HIS A 133 -13.95 -13.93 -1.15
CA HIS A 133 -12.70 -13.18 -1.33
C HIS A 133 -12.56 -11.97 -0.39
N GLY A 134 -13.59 -11.13 -0.35
CA GLY A 134 -13.57 -9.94 0.50
C GLY A 134 -13.67 -10.25 2.00
N GLU A 135 -14.27 -11.37 2.40
CA GLU A 135 -14.30 -11.81 3.81
C GLU A 135 -12.96 -12.35 4.24
N SER A 136 -12.32 -13.14 3.39
CA SER A 136 -10.99 -13.69 3.65
C SER A 136 -9.96 -12.58 3.75
N PHE A 137 -9.99 -11.62 2.81
CA PHE A 137 -9.10 -10.47 2.82
C PHE A 137 -9.27 -9.62 4.08
N LEU A 138 -10.51 -9.28 4.43
CA LEU A 138 -10.79 -8.49 5.63
C LEU A 138 -10.40 -9.25 6.90
N ALA A 139 -10.67 -10.55 6.97
CA ALA A 139 -10.26 -11.38 8.10
C ALA A 139 -8.74 -11.47 8.24
N LEU A 140 -8.00 -11.63 7.14
CA LEU A 140 -6.55 -11.63 7.14
C LEU A 140 -6.00 -10.28 7.61
N ALA A 141 -6.51 -9.17 7.10
CA ALA A 141 -6.14 -7.85 7.55
C ALA A 141 -6.45 -7.67 9.05
N GLN A 142 -7.64 -8.08 9.51
CA GLN A 142 -8.04 -7.97 10.91
C GLN A 142 -7.16 -8.79 11.86
N ASN A 143 -6.80 -10.00 11.47
CA ASN A 143 -5.99 -10.89 12.30
C ASN A 143 -4.55 -10.39 12.44
N ASN A 144 -4.03 -9.72 11.41
CA ASN A 144 -2.64 -9.27 11.37
C ASN A 144 -2.46 -7.80 11.81
N LEU A 145 -3.55 -7.00 11.90
CA LEU A 145 -3.46 -5.61 12.36
C LEU A 145 -3.34 -5.54 13.89
N GLN A 146 -2.18 -5.07 14.34
CA GLN A 146 -1.84 -4.92 15.76
C GLN A 146 -1.24 -3.54 16.02
N PRO A 147 -1.40 -2.97 17.23
CA PRO A 147 -0.73 -1.75 17.64
C PRO A 147 0.80 -1.86 17.51
N ASN A 148 1.45 -0.73 17.23
CA ASN A 148 2.90 -0.65 17.05
C ASN A 148 3.44 -1.58 15.93
N GLY A 149 2.64 -1.79 14.88
CA GLY A 149 3.00 -2.54 13.69
C GLY A 149 3.36 -1.64 12.50
N LEU A 150 4.07 -2.23 11.54
CA LEU A 150 4.37 -1.64 10.23
C LEU A 150 3.65 -2.41 9.14
N TYR A 151 2.81 -1.72 8.36
CA TYR A 151 1.93 -2.30 7.37
C TYR A 151 2.10 -1.66 6.02
N LEU A 152 2.25 -2.49 4.99
CA LEU A 152 2.34 -2.06 3.61
C LEU A 152 1.21 -2.76 2.84
N PHE A 153 0.30 -2.00 2.24
CA PHE A 153 -0.88 -2.53 1.55
C PHE A 153 -0.90 -2.07 0.11
N ASP A 154 -0.96 -3.02 -0.81
CA ASP A 154 -1.08 -2.77 -2.25
C ASP A 154 -2.50 -3.10 -2.71
N GLU A 155 -3.28 -2.06 -3.04
CA GLU A 155 -4.67 -2.12 -3.50
C GLU A 155 -5.60 -2.96 -2.60
N PRO A 156 -5.65 -2.68 -1.28
CA PRO A 156 -6.46 -3.48 -0.35
C PRO A 156 -7.96 -3.44 -0.66
N GLU A 157 -8.42 -2.45 -1.43
CA GLU A 157 -9.81 -2.33 -1.86
C GLU A 157 -10.23 -3.31 -2.95
N ALA A 158 -9.31 -3.90 -3.72
CA ALA A 158 -9.61 -4.70 -4.91
C ALA A 158 -10.62 -5.85 -4.65
N ALA A 159 -10.60 -6.41 -3.44
CA ALA A 159 -11.53 -7.46 -3.03
C ALA A 159 -12.68 -6.97 -2.13
N LEU A 160 -12.77 -5.66 -1.83
CA LEU A 160 -13.67 -5.13 -0.80
C LEU A 160 -14.84 -4.33 -1.38
N SER A 161 -16.06 -4.64 -0.92
CA SER A 161 -17.19 -3.76 -1.13
C SER A 161 -16.99 -2.41 -0.41
N PRO A 162 -17.65 -1.33 -0.85
CA PRO A 162 -17.54 -0.01 -0.19
C PRO A 162 -17.75 -0.05 1.32
N GLN A 163 -18.72 -0.85 1.79
CA GLN A 163 -18.95 -0.99 3.23
C GLN A 163 -17.80 -1.69 3.96
N ARG A 164 -17.15 -2.67 3.32
CA ARG A 164 -15.97 -3.34 3.89
C ARG A 164 -14.74 -2.45 3.86
N GLN A 165 -14.61 -1.57 2.88
CA GLN A 165 -13.58 -0.54 2.85
C GLN A 165 -13.71 0.43 4.04
N LEU A 166 -14.94 0.83 4.42
CA LEU A 166 -15.18 1.61 5.65
C LEU A 166 -14.75 0.83 6.91
N THR A 167 -14.99 -0.48 6.95
CA THR A 167 -14.54 -1.30 8.09
C THR A 167 -13.01 -1.34 8.18
N LEU A 168 -12.33 -1.52 7.05
CA LEU A 168 -10.85 -1.51 6.97
C LEU A 168 -10.31 -0.14 7.36
N LEU A 169 -10.91 0.95 6.87
CA LEU A 169 -10.54 2.33 7.21
C LEU A 169 -10.53 2.54 8.74
N ILE A 170 -11.63 2.13 9.41
CA ILE A 170 -11.74 2.28 10.88
C ILE A 170 -10.62 1.52 11.60
N GLN A 171 -10.27 0.34 11.12
CA GLN A 171 -9.20 -0.47 11.72
C GLN A 171 -7.83 0.14 11.52
N ILE A 172 -7.50 0.59 10.29
CA ILE A 172 -6.26 1.30 9.99
C ILE A 172 -6.13 2.53 10.90
N TYR A 173 -7.19 3.35 10.97
CA TYR A 173 -7.21 4.55 11.79
C TYR A 173 -6.94 4.25 13.28
N ARG A 174 -7.61 3.23 13.84
CA ARG A 174 -7.42 2.84 15.26
C ARG A 174 -5.99 2.36 15.50
N CYS A 175 -5.47 1.45 14.67
CA CYS A 175 -4.09 0.97 14.81
C CYS A 175 -3.07 2.10 14.65
N ALA A 176 -3.29 3.04 13.72
CA ALA A 176 -2.44 4.22 13.54
C ALA A 176 -2.40 5.10 14.80
N LYS A 177 -3.57 5.33 15.45
CA LYS A 177 -3.64 6.05 16.73
C LYS A 177 -2.94 5.30 17.86
N GLU A 178 -2.81 3.99 17.78
CA GLU A 178 -2.10 3.13 18.74
C GLU A 178 -0.63 2.89 18.34
N GLY A 179 -0.10 3.73 17.43
CA GLY A 179 1.31 3.80 17.09
C GLY A 179 1.75 2.87 15.95
N ALA A 180 0.84 2.31 15.17
CA ALA A 180 1.16 1.63 13.92
C ALA A 180 1.49 2.65 12.82
N GLN A 181 2.23 2.20 11.80
CA GLN A 181 2.53 2.96 10.59
C GLN A 181 2.05 2.19 9.36
N PHE A 182 1.46 2.90 8.41
CA PHE A 182 0.91 2.34 7.19
C PHE A 182 1.47 3.04 5.95
N PHE A 183 1.79 2.24 4.92
CA PHE A 183 2.00 2.66 3.55
C PHE A 183 0.96 1.95 2.69
N ILE A 184 0.16 2.70 1.94
CA ILE A 184 -0.99 2.14 1.23
C ILE A 184 -1.03 2.70 -0.20
N VAL A 185 -0.93 1.82 -1.19
CA VAL A 185 -1.30 2.12 -2.57
C VAL A 185 -2.80 1.87 -2.70
N THR A 186 -3.55 2.84 -3.18
CA THR A 186 -5.01 2.71 -3.32
C THR A 186 -5.57 3.65 -4.38
N HIS A 187 -6.67 3.23 -5.01
CA HIS A 187 -7.53 4.05 -5.85
C HIS A 187 -8.88 4.35 -5.17
N SER A 188 -9.08 3.90 -3.93
CA SER A 188 -10.33 4.07 -3.21
C SER A 188 -10.46 5.45 -2.58
N PRO A 189 -11.41 6.30 -3.02
CA PRO A 189 -11.67 7.57 -2.33
C PRO A 189 -12.19 7.36 -0.90
N ILE A 190 -12.70 6.16 -0.57
CA ILE A 190 -13.11 5.82 0.80
C ILE A 190 -11.89 5.69 1.70
N LEU A 191 -10.89 4.91 1.30
CA LEU A 191 -9.69 4.69 2.11
C LEU A 191 -8.84 5.97 2.23
N LEU A 192 -8.75 6.76 1.16
CA LEU A 192 -8.04 8.04 1.16
C LEU A 192 -8.62 9.05 2.16
N GLY A 193 -9.89 8.89 2.56
CA GLY A 193 -10.56 9.73 3.56
C GLY A 193 -10.06 9.53 5.00
N ILE A 194 -9.00 8.75 5.26
CA ILE A 194 -8.40 8.62 6.60
C ILE A 194 -7.80 9.97 7.03
N PRO A 195 -8.23 10.54 8.17
CA PRO A 195 -7.69 11.81 8.64
C PRO A 195 -6.24 11.66 9.14
N ASP A 196 -5.47 12.75 9.06
CA ASP A 196 -4.08 12.83 9.50
C ASP A 196 -3.15 11.88 8.72
N ALA A 197 -3.39 11.74 7.43
CA ALA A 197 -2.54 11.00 6.48
C ALA A 197 -1.77 11.95 5.56
N ASP A 198 -0.63 11.50 5.03
CA ASP A 198 0.05 12.11 3.90
C ASP A 198 -0.36 11.38 2.62
N ILE A 199 -0.70 12.11 1.55
CA ILE A 199 -1.04 11.55 0.24
C ILE A 199 0.02 12.01 -0.75
N TYR A 200 0.78 11.05 -1.29
CA TYR A 200 1.73 11.28 -2.37
C TYR A 200 1.08 10.96 -3.71
N CYS A 201 0.94 11.96 -4.57
CA CYS A 201 0.45 11.85 -5.94
C CYS A 201 1.62 11.54 -6.88
N PHE A 202 1.43 10.49 -7.71
CA PHE A 202 2.35 10.05 -8.77
C PHE A 202 1.78 10.47 -10.12
N ASP A 203 1.89 11.74 -10.43
CA ASP A 203 1.34 12.32 -11.66
C ASP A 203 2.25 13.43 -12.20
N ASN A 204 1.94 13.94 -13.39
CA ASN A 204 2.66 15.04 -14.02
C ASN A 204 4.19 14.88 -14.00
N GLY A 205 4.70 13.66 -14.06
CA GLY A 205 6.12 13.36 -14.06
C GLY A 205 6.82 13.63 -12.72
N SER A 206 6.10 13.60 -11.59
CA SER A 206 6.66 13.86 -10.26
C SER A 206 5.94 13.10 -9.15
N ILE A 207 6.58 13.02 -7.98
CA ILE A 207 5.94 12.58 -6.74
C ILE A 207 5.83 13.79 -5.83
N HIS A 208 4.61 14.17 -5.46
CA HIS A 208 4.36 15.32 -4.60
C HIS A 208 3.20 15.08 -3.62
N LEU A 209 3.18 15.83 -2.54
CA LEU A 209 2.06 15.80 -1.59
C LEU A 209 0.85 16.52 -2.20
N CYS A 210 -0.33 15.96 -1.98
CA CYS A 210 -1.60 16.57 -2.37
C CYS A 210 -2.64 16.42 -1.24
N GLU A 211 -3.68 17.24 -1.30
CA GLU A 211 -4.82 17.13 -0.40
C GLU A 211 -5.79 16.06 -0.91
N TYR A 212 -6.66 15.56 -0.01
CA TYR A 212 -7.63 14.51 -0.34
C TYR A 212 -8.53 14.86 -1.53
N GLU A 213 -9.04 16.10 -1.54
CA GLU A 213 -9.94 16.61 -2.56
C GLU A 213 -9.25 16.88 -3.90
N GLU A 214 -7.92 16.91 -3.94
CA GLU A 214 -7.11 17.08 -5.15
C GLU A 214 -6.84 15.75 -5.86
N THR A 215 -7.07 14.62 -5.18
CA THR A 215 -6.84 13.31 -5.77
C THR A 215 -7.81 13.04 -6.92
N GLU A 216 -7.32 12.46 -8.01
CA GLU A 216 -8.15 12.13 -9.18
C GLU A 216 -9.30 11.20 -8.83
N SER A 217 -9.06 10.18 -7.98
CA SER A 217 -10.09 9.23 -7.56
C SER A 217 -11.22 9.91 -6.80
N TYR A 218 -10.93 10.92 -5.96
CA TYR A 218 -11.97 11.73 -5.32
C TYR A 218 -12.73 12.56 -6.35
N GLN A 219 -12.03 13.36 -7.15
CA GLN A 219 -12.63 14.30 -8.10
C GLN A 219 -13.52 13.60 -9.12
N VAL A 220 -13.05 12.51 -9.72
CA VAL A 220 -13.84 11.75 -10.71
C VAL A 220 -15.05 11.11 -10.06
N THR A 221 -14.90 10.53 -8.86
CA THR A 221 -16.01 9.89 -8.15
C THR A 221 -17.06 10.94 -7.72
N GLU A 222 -16.64 12.04 -7.13
CA GLU A 222 -17.54 13.12 -6.71
C GLU A 222 -18.29 13.73 -7.90
N MET A 223 -17.57 14.04 -8.97
CA MET A 223 -18.14 14.59 -10.20
C MET A 223 -19.19 13.65 -10.78
N PHE A 224 -18.92 12.34 -10.85
CA PHE A 224 -19.84 11.35 -11.40
C PHE A 224 -21.07 11.19 -10.51
N ILE A 225 -20.92 11.06 -9.20
CA ILE A 225 -22.05 10.88 -8.28
C ILE A 225 -22.98 12.10 -8.32
N ASN A 226 -22.42 13.31 -8.29
CA ASN A 226 -23.19 14.55 -8.24
C ASN A 226 -23.81 14.94 -9.58
N ASN A 227 -23.22 14.52 -10.71
CA ASN A 227 -23.61 14.98 -12.05
C ASN A 227 -23.84 13.82 -13.04
N ARG A 228 -24.24 12.64 -12.53
CA ARG A 228 -24.31 11.40 -13.31
C ARG A 228 -25.01 11.57 -14.66
N GLN A 229 -26.23 12.16 -14.67
CA GLN A 229 -27.01 12.27 -15.91
C GLN A 229 -26.32 13.16 -16.94
N MET A 230 -25.83 14.32 -16.51
CA MET A 230 -25.13 15.26 -17.39
C MET A 230 -23.86 14.64 -18.01
N LEU A 231 -23.13 13.85 -17.22
CA LEU A 231 -21.92 13.18 -17.72
C LEU A 231 -22.24 12.07 -18.71
N LEU A 232 -23.27 11.23 -18.41
CA LEU A 232 -23.71 10.19 -19.33
C LEU A 232 -24.21 10.77 -20.64
N ASP A 233 -24.98 11.86 -20.60
CA ASP A 233 -25.46 12.54 -21.80
C ASP A 233 -24.30 13.07 -22.69
N LYS A 234 -23.18 13.45 -22.08
CA LYS A 234 -21.99 13.90 -22.83
C LYS A 234 -21.10 12.77 -23.32
N LEU A 235 -20.94 11.71 -22.53
CA LEU A 235 -20.01 10.61 -22.83
C LEU A 235 -20.61 9.56 -23.78
N LEU A 236 -21.95 9.41 -23.79
CA LEU A 236 -22.66 8.40 -24.59
C LEU A 236 -23.33 8.96 -25.85
N ILE A 237 -23.19 10.27 -26.12
CA ILE A 237 -23.60 10.84 -27.41
C ILE A 237 -22.49 10.49 -28.41
N GLU A 238 -22.79 9.60 -29.37
CA GLU A 238 -22.02 9.34 -30.58
C GLU A 238 -22.11 10.48 -31.59
#